data_0a85e3fe4595618c264539d02dd7e7b1
#
_entry.id   0a85e3fe4595618c264539d02dd7e7b1
#
_cell.length_a   1.000
_cell.length_b   1.000
_cell.length_c   1.000
_cell.angle_alpha   90.00
_cell.angle_beta   90.00
_cell.angle_gamma   90.00
#
_symmetry.space_group_name_H-M   'P 1'
#
loop_
_entity.id
_entity.type
_entity.pdbx_description
1 polymer ?
#
loop_
_entity_poly.entity_id
_entity_poly.type
_entity_poly.pdbx_seq_one_letter_code
_entity_poly.pdbx_strand_id
1 'polypeptide(L)'
;MTNHFIFDFETLGQDVNSCPIIDCSYVIFDWKRLTSDNPYTINELLKMIKKNKVDIVSQVKQHKFVVEPSSVEWWKGQGAEAREKIKPRHDDMSLEDFMESLLNYCDGQRVKYWWSRANTFDPMILARCASVLDMKARMDTCLPYWAVRDTRTFIDAKFNFNSSTSFCPIQDNARWDRVFVKHS
;
A
#
# COMPACT_ATOMS: atom_id res chain seq x y z
N MET A 1 -17.71 -8.44 -12.87
CA MET A 1 -16.34 -8.33 -12.31
C MET A 1 -16.43 -8.15 -10.81
N THR A 2 -15.52 -8.75 -10.06
CA THR A 2 -15.45 -8.59 -8.59
C THR A 2 -14.10 -7.94 -8.29
N ASN A 3 -14.06 -6.62 -8.45
CA ASN A 3 -12.83 -5.87 -8.31
C ASN A 3 -12.40 -5.77 -6.85
N HIS A 4 -11.16 -6.09 -6.61
CA HIS A 4 -10.46 -5.92 -5.35
C HIS A 4 -9.30 -4.94 -5.55
N PHE A 5 -9.10 -4.08 -4.57
CA PHE A 5 -7.99 -3.13 -4.53
C PHE A 5 -6.99 -3.59 -3.47
N ILE A 6 -5.71 -3.60 -3.78
CA ILE A 6 -4.64 -3.86 -2.82
C ILE A 6 -3.62 -2.73 -2.90
N PHE A 7 -3.10 -2.32 -1.76
CA PHE A 7 -2.10 -1.27 -1.66
C PHE A 7 -1.16 -1.50 -0.48
N ASP A 8 -0.02 -0.83 -0.53
CA ASP A 8 1.03 -0.88 0.49
C ASP A 8 1.74 0.47 0.51
N PHE A 9 2.01 0.99 1.70
CA PHE A 9 2.75 2.23 1.92
C PHE A 9 4.14 1.97 2.45
N GLU A 10 5.09 2.76 1.97
CA GLU A 10 6.36 2.97 2.64
C GLU A 10 6.32 4.32 3.37
N THR A 11 6.79 4.36 4.62
CA THR A 11 6.63 5.55 5.48
C THR A 11 7.91 5.94 6.20
N LEU A 12 7.98 7.19 6.67
CA LEU A 12 9.04 7.69 7.57
C LEU A 12 8.53 7.83 9.01
N GLY A 13 7.85 6.81 9.49
CA GLY A 13 7.34 6.72 10.86
C GLY A 13 6.43 5.52 11.04
N GLN A 14 6.14 5.19 12.29
CA GLN A 14 5.23 4.12 12.69
C GLN A 14 3.93 4.64 13.31
N ASP A 15 3.87 5.92 13.66
CA ASP A 15 2.64 6.53 14.14
C ASP A 15 1.71 6.86 12.98
N VAL A 16 0.64 6.10 12.86
CA VAL A 16 -0.38 6.27 11.80
C VAL A 16 -1.02 7.65 11.77
N ASN A 17 -0.97 8.37 12.89
CA ASN A 17 -1.55 9.71 13.00
C ASN A 17 -0.62 10.82 12.51
N SER A 18 0.66 10.54 12.30
CA SER A 18 1.63 11.59 12.01
C SER A 18 2.65 11.27 10.91
N CYS A 19 2.93 9.99 10.65
CA CYS A 19 4.02 9.62 9.73
C CYS A 19 3.76 10.04 8.28
N PRO A 20 4.76 10.59 7.56
CA PRO A 20 4.62 10.85 6.14
C PRO A 20 4.78 9.58 5.30
N ILE A 21 4.08 9.55 4.16
CA ILE A 21 4.21 8.53 3.15
C ILE A 21 5.44 8.84 2.27
N ILE A 22 6.27 7.85 2.01
CA ILE A 22 7.38 7.91 1.05
C ILE A 22 6.86 7.55 -0.35
N ASP A 23 6.28 6.36 -0.47
CA ASP A 23 5.67 5.88 -1.70
C ASP A 23 4.46 4.98 -1.43
N CYS A 24 3.69 4.74 -2.49
CA CYS A 24 2.57 3.81 -2.48
C CYS A 24 2.62 2.94 -3.73
N SER A 25 2.46 1.64 -3.53
CA SER A 25 2.20 0.70 -4.61
C SER A 25 0.78 0.17 -4.50
N TYR A 26 0.02 0.18 -5.60
CA TYR A 26 -1.37 -0.27 -5.58
C TYR A 26 -1.84 -0.85 -6.91
N VAL A 27 -2.86 -1.71 -6.85
CA VAL A 27 -3.48 -2.34 -8.02
C VAL A 27 -4.94 -2.71 -7.77
N ILE A 28 -5.76 -2.60 -8.82
CA ILE A 28 -7.10 -3.19 -8.85
C ILE A 28 -7.06 -4.43 -9.74
N PHE A 29 -7.64 -5.53 -9.26
CA PHE A 29 -7.71 -6.80 -9.98
C PHE A 29 -9.09 -7.46 -9.81
N ASP A 30 -9.50 -8.28 -10.78
CA ASP A 30 -10.72 -9.07 -10.68
C ASP A 30 -10.44 -10.38 -9.92
N TRP A 31 -11.04 -10.50 -8.75
CA TRP A 31 -10.92 -11.70 -7.91
C TRP A 31 -11.35 -12.97 -8.60
N LYS A 32 -12.42 -12.91 -9.42
CA LYS A 32 -12.88 -14.07 -10.15
C LYS A 32 -11.86 -14.57 -11.17
N ARG A 33 -11.19 -13.63 -11.85
CA ARG A 33 -10.10 -14.02 -12.76
C ARG A 33 -8.91 -14.59 -11.99
N LEU A 34 -8.52 -13.98 -10.86
CA LEU A 34 -7.41 -14.48 -10.03
C LEU A 34 -7.61 -15.92 -9.58
N THR A 35 -8.85 -16.34 -9.33
CA THR A 35 -9.24 -17.67 -8.84
C THR A 35 -9.82 -18.60 -9.91
N SER A 36 -9.76 -18.23 -11.18
CA SER A 36 -10.24 -19.02 -12.32
C SER A 36 -9.17 -19.98 -12.85
N ASP A 37 -9.58 -20.81 -13.83
CA ASP A 37 -8.65 -21.68 -14.57
C ASP A 37 -7.66 -20.92 -15.45
N ASN A 38 -7.92 -19.63 -15.72
CA ASN A 38 -7.02 -18.72 -16.42
C ASN A 38 -6.66 -17.50 -15.55
N PRO A 39 -5.88 -17.69 -14.48
CA PRO A 39 -5.51 -16.62 -13.57
C PRO A 39 -4.56 -15.61 -14.23
N TYR A 40 -4.42 -14.46 -13.59
CA TYR A 40 -3.36 -13.52 -13.97
C TYR A 40 -1.99 -14.17 -13.88
N THR A 41 -1.16 -13.94 -14.85
CA THR A 41 0.28 -14.18 -14.73
C THR A 41 0.92 -13.11 -13.85
N ILE A 42 2.07 -13.41 -13.27
CA ILE A 42 2.84 -12.43 -12.49
C ILE A 42 3.17 -11.21 -13.33
N ASN A 43 3.59 -11.42 -14.59
CA ASN A 43 3.93 -10.32 -15.48
C ASN A 43 2.74 -9.41 -15.80
N GLU A 44 1.53 -9.96 -15.91
CA GLU A 44 0.31 -9.14 -16.05
C GLU A 44 0.07 -8.31 -14.79
N LEU A 45 0.13 -8.93 -13.60
CA LEU A 45 -0.06 -8.22 -12.33
C LEU A 45 0.98 -7.11 -12.14
N LEU A 46 2.26 -7.39 -12.40
CA LEU A 46 3.34 -6.41 -12.28
C LEU A 46 3.11 -5.19 -13.20
N LYS A 47 2.60 -5.41 -14.42
CA LYS A 47 2.26 -4.31 -15.34
C LYS A 47 1.05 -3.48 -14.90
N MET A 48 0.16 -4.06 -14.10
CA MET A 48 -1.02 -3.37 -13.59
C MET A 48 -0.71 -2.50 -12.37
N ILE A 49 0.38 -2.80 -11.63
CA ILE A 49 0.74 -2.06 -10.42
C ILE A 49 1.06 -0.61 -10.76
N LYS A 50 0.40 0.30 -10.05
CA LYS A 50 0.73 1.72 -10.01
C LYS A 50 1.68 1.97 -8.85
N LYS A 51 2.66 2.84 -9.08
CA LYS A 51 3.63 3.28 -8.05
C LYS A 51 3.70 4.79 -8.09
N ASN A 52 3.52 5.40 -6.93
CA ASN A 52 3.60 6.85 -6.78
C ASN A 52 4.49 7.17 -5.59
N LYS A 53 5.45 8.05 -5.82
CA LYS A 53 6.28 8.62 -4.77
C LYS A 53 5.66 9.95 -4.33
N VAL A 54 5.64 10.19 -3.00
CA VAL A 54 4.95 11.34 -2.41
C VAL A 54 5.98 12.30 -1.80
N ASP A 55 5.81 13.61 -2.04
CA ASP A 55 6.71 14.62 -1.50
C ASP A 55 6.63 14.72 0.03
N ILE A 56 7.66 14.20 0.69
CA ILE A 56 7.78 14.21 2.14
C ILE A 56 7.87 15.64 2.68
N VAL A 57 8.55 16.53 1.95
CA VAL A 57 8.77 17.91 2.40
C VAL A 57 7.46 18.69 2.47
N SER A 58 6.59 18.54 1.47
CA SER A 58 5.26 19.16 1.47
C SER A 58 4.40 18.60 2.60
N GLN A 59 4.38 17.28 2.79
CA GLN A 59 3.64 16.63 3.88
C GLN A 59 4.01 17.20 5.26
N VAL A 60 5.31 17.40 5.52
CA VAL A 60 5.78 17.96 6.80
C VAL A 60 5.40 19.44 6.92
N LYS A 61 5.62 20.25 5.88
CA LYS A 61 5.42 21.69 5.94
C LYS A 61 3.95 22.09 5.94
N GLN A 62 3.15 21.46 5.09
CA GLN A 62 1.75 21.87 4.84
C GLN A 62 0.79 21.13 5.77
N HIS A 63 1.02 19.83 5.97
CA HIS A 63 0.08 18.97 6.69
C HIS A 63 0.56 18.58 8.11
N LYS A 64 1.72 19.09 8.53
CA LYS A 64 2.29 18.85 9.88
C LYS A 64 2.57 17.37 10.16
N PHE A 65 2.94 16.60 9.12
CA PHE A 65 3.38 15.24 9.31
C PHE A 65 4.76 15.23 9.96
N VAL A 66 5.04 14.20 10.73
CA VAL A 66 6.25 14.10 11.57
C VAL A 66 7.11 12.94 11.08
N VAL A 67 8.32 13.26 10.66
CA VAL A 67 9.35 12.27 10.32
C VAL A 67 9.95 11.74 11.62
N GLU A 68 9.89 10.43 11.82
CA GLU A 68 10.52 9.79 12.98
C GLU A 68 12.01 9.54 12.71
N PRO A 69 12.91 10.05 13.57
CA PRO A 69 14.36 9.85 13.39
C PRO A 69 14.78 8.38 13.34
N SER A 70 14.15 7.52 14.14
CA SER A 70 14.39 6.07 14.14
C SER A 70 14.09 5.43 12.80
N SER A 71 13.00 5.84 12.13
CA SER A 71 12.64 5.37 10.80
C SER A 71 13.64 5.82 9.74
N VAL A 72 14.14 7.06 9.83
CA VAL A 72 15.18 7.55 8.93
C VAL A 72 16.47 6.73 9.09
N GLU A 73 16.88 6.44 10.32
CA GLU A 73 18.09 5.62 10.56
C GLU A 73 17.89 4.18 10.08
N TRP A 74 16.70 3.62 10.26
CA TRP A 74 16.38 2.31 9.70
C TRP A 74 16.53 2.29 8.17
N TRP A 75 15.95 3.29 7.47
CA TRP A 75 16.06 3.41 6.02
C TRP A 75 17.50 3.57 5.53
N LYS A 76 18.33 4.37 6.25
CA LYS A 76 19.75 4.52 5.95
C LYS A 76 20.53 3.21 6.07
N GLY A 77 20.12 2.32 6.97
CA GLY A 77 20.70 1.00 7.16
C GLY A 77 20.33 -0.02 6.06
N GLN A 78 19.36 0.29 5.19
CA GLN A 78 18.94 -0.59 4.12
C GLN A 78 19.86 -0.54 2.90
N GLY A 79 19.60 -1.38 1.89
CA GLY A 79 20.34 -1.40 0.62
C GLY A 79 20.26 -0.06 -0.14
N ALA A 80 21.13 0.11 -1.13
CA ALA A 80 21.24 1.36 -1.89
C ALA A 80 19.90 1.78 -2.54
N GLU A 81 19.15 0.82 -3.09
CA GLU A 81 17.86 1.08 -3.71
C GLU A 81 16.83 1.62 -2.70
N ALA A 82 16.75 1.03 -1.51
CA ALA A 82 15.86 1.51 -0.46
C ALA A 82 16.23 2.93 0.01
N ARG A 83 17.53 3.23 0.11
CA ARG A 83 18.00 4.59 0.46
C ARG A 83 17.63 5.63 -0.59
N GLU A 84 17.56 5.26 -1.87
CA GLU A 84 17.10 6.18 -2.91
C GLU A 84 15.61 6.53 -2.78
N LYS A 85 14.79 5.65 -2.22
CA LYS A 85 13.37 5.93 -2.00
C LYS A 85 13.12 7.12 -1.09
N ILE A 86 13.91 7.30 -0.04
CA ILE A 86 13.74 8.41 0.92
C ILE A 86 14.30 9.75 0.45
N LYS A 87 15.03 9.79 -0.66
CA LYS A 87 15.57 11.04 -1.20
C LYS A 87 14.46 11.83 -1.92
N PRO A 88 14.22 13.10 -1.56
CA PRO A 88 13.28 13.93 -2.28
C PRO A 88 13.68 14.08 -3.76
N ARG A 89 12.68 14.08 -4.64
CA ARG A 89 12.83 14.32 -6.07
C ARG A 89 11.90 15.44 -6.51
N HIS A 90 12.26 16.10 -7.61
CA HIS A 90 11.45 17.21 -8.16
C HIS A 90 10.11 16.74 -8.77
N ASP A 91 9.98 15.46 -9.09
CA ASP A 91 8.81 14.81 -9.65
C ASP A 91 7.99 14.02 -8.62
N ASP A 92 8.34 14.11 -7.33
CA ASP A 92 7.52 13.55 -6.25
C ASP A 92 6.16 14.27 -6.23
N MET A 93 5.08 13.51 -6.12
CA MET A 93 3.72 14.05 -6.13
C MET A 93 3.40 14.78 -4.83
N SER A 94 2.63 15.86 -4.88
CA SER A 94 2.01 16.40 -3.68
C SER A 94 1.09 15.35 -3.03
N LEU A 95 0.78 15.50 -1.73
CA LEU A 95 -0.16 14.61 -1.07
C LEU A 95 -1.56 14.69 -1.71
N GLU A 96 -1.96 15.88 -2.12
CA GLU A 96 -3.21 16.16 -2.83
C GLU A 96 -3.28 15.41 -4.16
N ASP A 97 -2.26 15.57 -5.01
CA ASP A 97 -2.21 14.93 -6.33
C ASP A 97 -2.17 13.42 -6.21
N PHE A 98 -1.43 12.91 -5.21
CA PHE A 98 -1.38 11.48 -4.91
C PHE A 98 -2.78 10.94 -4.53
N MET A 99 -3.45 11.59 -3.57
CA MET A 99 -4.78 11.19 -3.12
C MET A 99 -5.83 11.30 -4.24
N GLU A 100 -5.79 12.36 -5.03
CA GLU A 100 -6.63 12.51 -6.22
C GLU A 100 -6.40 11.37 -7.22
N SER A 101 -5.14 11.06 -7.53
CA SER A 101 -4.77 9.97 -8.45
C SER A 101 -5.27 8.61 -7.96
N LEU A 102 -5.09 8.30 -6.66
CA LEU A 102 -5.53 7.05 -6.05
C LEU A 102 -7.06 6.93 -6.05
N LEU A 103 -7.75 7.98 -5.62
CA LEU A 103 -9.22 7.96 -5.57
C LEU A 103 -9.82 7.91 -6.98
N ASN A 104 -9.28 8.67 -7.96
CA ASN A 104 -9.68 8.58 -9.37
C ASN A 104 -9.48 7.16 -9.94
N TYR A 105 -8.42 6.46 -9.53
CA TYR A 105 -8.20 5.09 -9.95
C TYR A 105 -9.24 4.11 -9.37
N CYS A 106 -9.76 4.40 -8.18
CA CYS A 106 -10.80 3.59 -7.53
C CYS A 106 -12.22 3.98 -7.99
N ASP A 107 -12.45 5.23 -8.41
CA ASP A 107 -13.76 5.73 -8.82
C ASP A 107 -14.35 4.91 -9.97
N GLY A 108 -15.61 4.54 -9.84
CA GLY A 108 -16.34 3.75 -10.85
C GLY A 108 -15.93 2.28 -10.95
N GLN A 109 -14.87 1.86 -10.27
CA GLN A 109 -14.37 0.49 -10.31
C GLN A 109 -15.21 -0.50 -9.49
N ARG A 110 -16.13 -0.01 -8.66
CA ARG A 110 -16.98 -0.84 -7.78
C ARG A 110 -16.14 -1.82 -6.95
N VAL A 111 -15.10 -1.29 -6.28
CA VAL A 111 -14.22 -2.08 -5.42
C VAL A 111 -15.04 -2.77 -4.34
N LYS A 112 -15.02 -4.11 -4.33
CA LYS A 112 -15.77 -4.90 -3.36
C LYS A 112 -15.04 -5.03 -2.04
N TYR A 113 -13.74 -5.29 -2.10
CA TYR A 113 -12.84 -5.36 -0.94
C TYR A 113 -11.53 -4.66 -1.25
N TRP A 114 -10.96 -4.05 -0.24
CA TRP A 114 -9.64 -3.45 -0.32
C TRP A 114 -8.73 -4.02 0.76
N TRP A 115 -7.47 -4.23 0.40
CA TRP A 115 -6.54 -5.05 1.12
C TRP A 115 -5.28 -4.29 1.43
N SER A 116 -4.75 -4.51 2.65
CA SER A 116 -3.40 -4.12 3.04
C SER A 116 -2.76 -5.23 3.84
N ARG A 117 -1.49 -5.08 4.16
CA ARG A 117 -0.77 -6.08 4.95
C ARG A 117 -1.08 -5.99 6.45
N ALA A 118 -1.56 -4.86 6.93
CA ALA A 118 -2.00 -4.64 8.30
C ALA A 118 -3.14 -3.62 8.32
N ASN A 119 -4.34 -4.04 8.73
CA ASN A 119 -5.52 -3.17 8.77
C ASN A 119 -5.39 -1.98 9.72
N THR A 120 -4.47 -2.07 10.67
CA THR A 120 -4.22 -1.04 11.68
C THR A 120 -3.11 -0.07 11.28
N PHE A 121 -2.54 -0.19 10.10
CA PHE A 121 -1.46 0.68 9.63
C PHE A 121 -1.84 1.39 8.33
N ASP A 122 -1.63 0.78 7.16
CA ASP A 122 -1.86 1.44 5.87
C ASP A 122 -3.28 2.02 5.71
N PRO A 123 -4.37 1.31 6.06
CA PRO A 123 -5.72 1.87 5.98
C PRO A 123 -5.94 3.07 6.89
N MET A 124 -5.30 3.10 8.06
CA MET A 124 -5.41 4.23 8.98
C MET A 124 -4.67 5.46 8.44
N ILE A 125 -3.48 5.26 7.86
CA ILE A 125 -2.73 6.33 7.20
C ILE A 125 -3.52 6.89 6.02
N LEU A 126 -4.09 6.03 5.17
CA LEU A 126 -4.91 6.46 4.04
C LEU A 126 -6.12 7.28 4.49
N ALA A 127 -6.83 6.80 5.50
CA ALA A 127 -7.99 7.49 6.07
C ALA A 127 -7.61 8.86 6.66
N ARG A 128 -6.45 8.96 7.30
CA ARG A 128 -5.93 10.21 7.82
C ARG A 128 -5.57 11.18 6.68
N CYS A 129 -4.86 10.72 5.65
CA CYS A 129 -4.54 11.56 4.50
C CYS A 129 -5.81 12.11 3.85
N ALA A 130 -6.82 11.26 3.66
CA ALA A 130 -8.13 11.69 3.17
C ALA A 130 -8.81 12.73 4.07
N SER A 131 -8.67 12.57 5.40
CA SER A 131 -9.27 13.53 6.36
C SER A 131 -8.56 14.89 6.36
N VAL A 132 -7.24 14.90 6.27
CA VAL A 132 -6.44 16.14 6.22
C VAL A 132 -6.73 16.96 4.96
N LEU A 133 -7.15 16.29 3.87
CA LEU A 133 -7.44 16.90 2.58
C LEU A 133 -8.94 17.10 2.30
N ASP A 134 -9.80 16.89 3.29
CA ASP A 134 -11.26 16.92 3.12
C ASP A 134 -11.82 15.94 2.06
N MET A 135 -11.07 14.87 1.78
CA MET A 135 -11.44 13.84 0.80
C MET A 135 -12.08 12.59 1.46
N LYS A 136 -12.31 12.61 2.78
CA LYS A 136 -12.77 11.43 3.53
C LYS A 136 -14.10 10.88 3.03
N ALA A 137 -15.07 11.73 2.74
CA ALA A 137 -16.37 11.30 2.24
C ALA A 137 -16.26 10.58 0.87
N ARG A 138 -15.39 11.09 0.00
CA ARG A 138 -15.10 10.47 -1.29
C ARG A 138 -14.40 9.13 -1.12
N MET A 139 -13.40 9.08 -0.25
CA MET A 139 -12.72 7.83 0.08
C MET A 139 -13.70 6.77 0.59
N ASP A 140 -14.59 7.12 1.53
CA ASP A 140 -15.57 6.18 2.10
C ASP A 140 -16.59 5.68 1.07
N THR A 141 -16.79 6.41 -0.02
CA THR A 141 -17.65 6.00 -1.12
C THR A 141 -17.00 4.90 -1.96
N CYS A 142 -15.72 5.03 -2.32
CA CYS A 142 -15.03 4.05 -3.16
C CYS A 142 -14.29 2.95 -2.36
N LEU A 143 -13.88 3.24 -1.13
CA LEU A 143 -13.14 2.34 -0.23
C LEU A 143 -13.77 2.32 1.17
N PRO A 144 -14.98 1.79 1.34
CA PRO A 144 -15.69 1.83 2.61
C PRO A 144 -14.97 1.00 3.68
N TYR A 145 -14.98 1.46 4.94
CA TYR A 145 -14.23 0.85 6.06
C TYR A 145 -14.59 -0.62 6.31
N TRP A 146 -15.84 -1.01 6.09
CA TRP A 146 -16.29 -2.40 6.28
C TRP A 146 -15.76 -3.37 5.21
N ALA A 147 -15.22 -2.85 4.11
CA ALA A 147 -14.68 -3.63 3.01
C ALA A 147 -13.19 -3.92 3.15
N VAL A 148 -12.52 -3.35 4.17
CA VAL A 148 -11.09 -3.59 4.41
C VAL A 148 -10.80 -5.04 4.79
N ARG A 149 -9.70 -5.57 4.30
CA ARG A 149 -9.24 -6.95 4.55
C ARG A 149 -7.74 -6.96 4.83
N ASP A 150 -7.32 -7.86 5.70
CA ASP A 150 -5.92 -8.06 6.07
C ASP A 150 -5.33 -9.24 5.30
N THR A 151 -4.27 -8.98 4.53
CA THR A 151 -3.60 -10.02 3.75
C THR A 151 -2.86 -11.02 4.64
N ARG A 152 -2.31 -10.62 5.80
CA ARG A 152 -1.66 -11.55 6.74
C ARG A 152 -2.67 -12.55 7.29
N THR A 153 -3.78 -12.06 7.82
CA THR A 153 -4.86 -12.91 8.35
C THR A 153 -5.38 -13.86 7.27
N PHE A 154 -5.54 -13.38 6.02
CA PHE A 154 -5.97 -14.25 4.93
C PHE A 154 -4.95 -15.34 4.60
N ILE A 155 -3.66 -14.99 4.54
CA ILE A 155 -2.57 -15.95 4.29
C ILE A 155 -2.50 -16.97 5.42
N ASP A 156 -2.52 -16.54 6.67
CA ASP A 156 -2.47 -17.41 7.84
C ASP A 156 -3.65 -18.39 7.85
N ALA A 157 -4.86 -17.90 7.61
CA ALA A 157 -6.05 -18.75 7.50
C ALA A 157 -5.93 -19.76 6.35
N LYS A 158 -5.39 -19.35 5.21
CA LYS A 158 -5.20 -20.22 4.04
C LYS A 158 -4.21 -21.35 4.31
N PHE A 159 -3.21 -21.12 5.16
CA PHE A 159 -2.19 -22.10 5.54
C PHE A 159 -2.40 -22.70 6.94
N ASN A 160 -3.65 -22.64 7.48
CA ASN A 160 -4.03 -23.19 8.77
C ASN A 160 -3.16 -22.67 9.94
N PHE A 161 -2.74 -21.42 9.88
CA PHE A 161 -1.90 -20.77 10.91
C PHE A 161 -0.58 -21.52 11.22
N ASN A 162 -0.16 -22.39 10.31
CA ASN A 162 1.10 -23.15 10.48
C ASN A 162 2.34 -22.36 10.06
N SER A 163 2.16 -21.11 9.69
CA SER A 163 3.29 -20.25 9.36
C SER A 163 3.69 -19.44 10.59
N SER A 164 4.91 -19.59 11.05
CA SER A 164 5.53 -18.74 12.07
C SER A 164 5.72 -17.29 11.59
N THR A 165 4.89 -16.79 10.68
CA THR A 165 5.27 -15.73 9.79
C THR A 165 4.43 -14.50 9.97
N SER A 166 4.98 -13.58 10.71
CA SER A 166 4.77 -12.15 10.44
C SER A 166 5.25 -11.74 9.04
N PHE A 167 5.92 -12.63 8.31
CA PHE A 167 6.45 -12.44 6.96
C PHE A 167 5.92 -13.55 6.05
N CYS A 168 5.97 -13.33 4.75
CA CYS A 168 5.56 -14.31 3.76
C CYS A 168 6.02 -15.72 4.19
N PRO A 169 5.11 -16.69 4.29
CA PRO A 169 5.39 -17.99 4.93
C PRO A 169 6.47 -18.80 4.25
N ILE A 170 7.08 -18.29 3.19
CA ILE A 170 7.92 -19.10 2.34
C ILE A 170 9.05 -18.24 1.77
N GLN A 171 9.85 -17.65 2.66
CA GLN A 171 11.07 -16.93 2.27
C GLN A 171 12.03 -17.79 1.44
N ASP A 172 11.99 -19.10 1.61
CA ASP A 172 12.87 -20.05 0.92
C ASP A 172 12.20 -20.80 -0.23
N ASN A 173 10.97 -20.46 -0.59
CA ASN A 173 10.26 -21.15 -1.66
C ASN A 173 10.17 -20.28 -2.90
N ALA A 174 10.96 -20.60 -3.93
CA ALA A 174 10.98 -19.92 -5.23
C ALA A 174 9.59 -19.76 -5.89
N ARG A 175 8.59 -20.51 -5.44
CA ARG A 175 7.20 -20.39 -5.88
C ARG A 175 6.53 -19.14 -5.34
N TRP A 176 6.90 -18.68 -4.13
CA TRP A 176 6.37 -17.48 -3.49
C TRP A 176 7.19 -16.24 -3.81
N ASP A 177 8.48 -16.37 -4.01
CA ASP A 177 9.33 -15.31 -4.56
C ASP A 177 8.81 -14.79 -5.90
N ARG A 178 7.96 -15.58 -6.57
CA ARG A 178 7.30 -15.21 -7.83
C ARG A 178 5.92 -14.61 -7.66
N VAL A 179 5.26 -14.80 -6.52
CA VAL A 179 3.85 -14.40 -6.29
C VAL A 179 3.74 -13.14 -5.45
N PHE A 180 4.68 -12.92 -4.52
CA PHE A 180 4.70 -11.73 -3.69
C PHE A 180 5.95 -10.93 -4.03
N VAL A 181 5.73 -9.70 -4.45
CA VAL A 181 6.79 -8.72 -4.72
C VAL A 181 7.75 -8.73 -3.55
N LYS A 182 9.01 -9.05 -3.82
CA LYS A 182 10.07 -8.83 -2.84
C LYS A 182 9.96 -7.40 -2.38
N HIS A 183 9.91 -7.20 -1.07
CA HIS A 183 10.28 -5.92 -0.51
C HIS A 183 11.76 -5.70 -0.87
N SER A 184 11.98 -5.04 -1.97
CA SER A 184 13.29 -4.63 -2.44
C SER A 184 13.60 -3.24 -1.92
#